data_76f37c74a00e4b1ae2c1a29afd5b20bd
#
_entry.id   76f37c74a00e4b1ae2c1a29afd5b20bd
#
_cell.length_a   1.000
_cell.length_b   1.000
_cell.length_c   1.000
_cell.angle_alpha   90.00
_cell.angle_beta   90.00
_cell.angle_gamma   90.00
#
_symmetry.space_group_name_H-M   'P 1'
#
loop_
_entity.id
_entity.type
_entity.pdbx_description
1 polymer ?
#
loop_
_entity_poly.entity_id
_entity_poly.type
_entity_poly.pdbx_seq_one_letter_code
_entity_poly.pdbx_strand_id
1 'polypeptide(L)'
;NKLFIAGLLFIFSSLSIAGEQYTKRGYAVSGYDPVAYFTIGEPTKGDKNISANWNESKWLFSTEEHKTLFLANPEKYAPAYDGHCAFAAGIGKKVSAKPTLWKIIDDRLFLNFSKAANKRWLDNPEDYIIDADKNWQELGDEPAA
;
A
#
# COMPACT_ATOMS: atom_id res chain seq x y z
N ASN A 1 41.84 -28.21 -28.18
CA ASN A 1 41.51 -26.92 -27.56
C ASN A 1 40.01 -26.70 -27.56
N LYS A 2 39.36 -27.10 -26.46
CA LYS A 2 37.92 -26.76 -26.24
C LYS A 2 37.85 -25.41 -25.50
N LEU A 3 37.46 -24.38 -26.23
CA LEU A 3 37.09 -23.10 -25.61
C LEU A 3 35.74 -23.28 -24.89
N PHE A 4 35.77 -23.27 -23.55
CA PHE A 4 34.57 -23.13 -22.75
C PHE A 4 34.23 -21.63 -22.68
N ILE A 5 33.24 -21.19 -23.47
CA ILE A 5 32.64 -19.88 -23.27
C ILE A 5 31.65 -20.05 -22.10
N ALA A 6 32.07 -19.64 -20.91
CA ALA A 6 31.17 -19.48 -19.79
C ALA A 6 30.23 -18.33 -20.11
N GLY A 7 29.03 -18.66 -20.53
CA GLY A 7 27.95 -17.67 -20.69
C GLY A 7 27.65 -17.05 -19.34
N LEU A 8 28.02 -15.78 -19.16
CA LEU A 8 27.65 -15.01 -17.98
C LEU A 8 26.15 -14.74 -18.08
N LEU A 9 25.36 -15.49 -17.32
CA LEU A 9 23.93 -15.26 -17.20
C LEU A 9 23.74 -14.00 -16.36
N PHE A 10 23.50 -12.85 -17.00
CA PHE A 10 23.05 -11.66 -16.31
C PHE A 10 21.59 -11.89 -15.93
N ILE A 11 21.36 -12.27 -14.67
CA ILE A 11 20.01 -12.20 -14.08
C ILE A 11 19.74 -10.73 -13.84
N PHE A 12 19.03 -10.09 -14.76
CA PHE A 12 18.40 -8.83 -14.47
C PHE A 12 17.27 -9.10 -13.49
N SER A 13 17.53 -8.98 -12.18
CA SER A 13 16.45 -8.76 -11.24
C SER A 13 15.83 -7.43 -11.64
N SER A 14 14.63 -7.47 -12.22
CA SER A 14 13.81 -6.29 -12.34
C SER A 14 13.51 -5.85 -10.92
N LEU A 15 14.22 -4.83 -10.43
CA LEU A 15 13.82 -4.08 -9.26
C LEU A 15 12.44 -3.49 -9.61
N SER A 16 11.39 -4.13 -9.08
CA SER A 16 10.09 -3.50 -9.02
C SER A 16 10.26 -2.28 -8.10
N ILE A 17 10.40 -1.10 -8.71
CA ILE A 17 10.40 0.15 -7.95
C ILE A 17 8.95 0.32 -7.48
N ALA A 18 8.68 -0.03 -6.22
CA ALA A 18 7.42 0.29 -5.58
C ALA A 18 7.23 1.82 -5.63
N GLY A 19 6.01 2.29 -5.88
CA GLY A 19 5.69 3.70 -5.85
C GLY A 19 5.96 4.33 -4.47
N GLU A 20 6.00 5.64 -4.42
CA GLU A 20 6.23 6.37 -3.18
C GLU A 20 5.01 6.25 -2.24
N GLN A 21 5.24 5.70 -1.06
CA GLN A 21 4.22 5.52 -0.04
C GLN A 21 3.71 6.87 0.48
N TYR A 22 2.38 7.05 0.53
CA TYR A 22 1.80 8.16 1.24
C TYR A 22 2.08 8.05 2.74
N THR A 23 2.63 9.11 3.30
CA THR A 23 2.90 9.20 4.73
C THR A 23 2.27 10.46 5.31
N LYS A 24 1.85 10.38 6.55
CA LYS A 24 1.43 11.53 7.33
C LYS A 24 2.25 11.58 8.61
N ARG A 25 2.87 12.73 8.86
CA ARG A 25 3.78 12.93 9.99
C ARG A 25 4.94 11.92 10.04
N GLY A 26 5.36 11.45 8.85
CA GLY A 26 6.46 10.48 8.72
C GLY A 26 6.04 9.02 8.83
N TYR A 27 4.74 8.72 8.95
CA TYR A 27 4.25 7.35 9.09
C TYR A 27 3.35 6.92 7.93
N ALA A 28 3.57 5.72 7.43
CA ALA A 28 2.65 5.05 6.52
C ALA A 28 1.32 4.77 7.24
N VAL A 29 0.22 4.78 6.50
CA VAL A 29 -1.15 4.60 7.03
C VAL A 29 -1.45 5.58 8.20
N SER A 30 -0.84 6.76 8.16
CA SER A 30 -0.98 7.79 9.21
C SER A 30 -0.68 7.28 10.63
N GLY A 31 0.19 6.27 10.76
CA GLY A 31 0.54 5.68 12.05
C GLY A 31 -0.42 4.59 12.55
N TYR A 32 -1.39 4.19 11.74
CA TYR A 32 -2.27 3.06 12.04
C TYR A 32 -1.60 1.74 11.66
N ASP A 33 -1.98 0.68 12.36
CA ASP A 33 -1.48 -0.67 12.15
C ASP A 33 -2.11 -1.30 10.90
N PRO A 34 -1.36 -1.55 9.83
CA PRO A 34 -1.93 -2.09 8.59
C PRO A 34 -2.48 -3.52 8.74
N VAL A 35 -1.92 -4.30 9.66
CA VAL A 35 -2.34 -5.69 9.90
C VAL A 35 -3.68 -5.75 10.61
N ALA A 36 -3.97 -4.77 11.47
CA ALA A 36 -5.18 -4.74 12.29
C ALA A 36 -6.48 -4.75 11.47
N TYR A 37 -6.49 -4.14 10.28
CA TYR A 37 -7.65 -4.20 9.39
C TYR A 37 -8.03 -5.62 9.02
N PHE A 38 -7.05 -6.51 8.87
CA PHE A 38 -7.24 -7.91 8.48
C PHE A 38 -7.50 -8.83 9.68
N THR A 39 -6.89 -8.57 10.82
CA THR A 39 -6.95 -9.45 12.01
C THR A 39 -7.99 -9.02 13.02
N ILE A 40 -8.18 -7.72 13.21
CA ILE A 40 -9.13 -7.14 14.17
C ILE A 40 -10.40 -6.66 13.44
N GLY A 41 -10.28 -6.22 12.18
CA GLY A 41 -11.39 -5.75 11.38
C GLY A 41 -11.79 -4.30 11.65
N GLU A 42 -10.89 -3.50 12.21
CA GLU A 42 -11.10 -2.08 12.45
C GLU A 42 -9.79 -1.29 12.44
N PRO A 43 -9.84 0.02 12.13
CA PRO A 43 -8.67 0.88 12.23
C PRO A 43 -8.13 0.89 13.66
N THR A 44 -6.86 0.60 13.81
CA THR A 44 -6.20 0.50 15.12
C THR A 44 -4.90 1.29 15.07
N LYS A 45 -4.72 2.23 16.00
CA LYS A 45 -3.49 3.00 16.09
C LYS A 45 -2.31 2.10 16.43
N GLY A 46 -1.18 2.30 15.73
CA GLY A 46 0.07 1.65 16.05
C GLY A 46 0.76 2.30 17.25
N ASP A 47 1.70 1.58 17.81
CA ASP A 47 2.59 2.05 18.88
C ASP A 47 3.91 2.52 18.26
N LYS A 48 4.37 3.71 18.60
CA LYS A 48 5.64 4.28 18.10
C LYS A 48 6.85 3.42 18.47
N ASN A 49 6.74 2.60 19.51
CA ASN A 49 7.79 1.69 19.93
C ASN A 49 7.78 0.34 19.19
N ILE A 50 6.74 0.07 18.40
CA ILE A 50 6.60 -1.14 17.61
C ILE A 50 6.54 -0.74 16.14
N SER A 51 7.70 -0.57 15.54
CA SER A 51 7.84 -0.04 14.18
C SER A 51 8.73 -0.89 13.30
N ALA A 52 8.56 -0.76 11.99
CA ALA A 52 9.44 -1.31 10.98
C ALA A 52 9.54 -0.35 9.79
N ASN A 53 10.63 -0.45 9.05
CA ASN A 53 10.80 0.26 7.79
C ASN A 53 10.51 -0.69 6.63
N TRP A 54 9.68 -0.24 5.71
CA TRP A 54 9.39 -0.94 4.46
C TRP A 54 8.96 0.06 3.40
N ASN A 55 9.36 -0.14 2.17
CA ASN A 55 9.09 0.78 1.05
C ASN A 55 9.47 2.23 1.40
N GLU A 56 10.68 2.41 1.96
CA GLU A 56 11.26 3.70 2.36
C GLU A 56 10.37 4.51 3.33
N SER A 57 9.51 3.85 4.06
CA SER A 57 8.57 4.46 5.00
C SER A 57 8.56 3.75 6.33
N LYS A 58 8.16 4.47 7.36
CA LYS A 58 8.05 3.92 8.71
C LYS A 58 6.60 3.50 8.98
N TRP A 59 6.44 2.25 9.38
CA TRP A 59 5.17 1.61 9.69
C TRP A 59 5.06 1.33 11.17
N LEU A 60 3.91 1.58 11.76
CA LEU A 60 3.64 1.33 13.17
C LEU A 60 2.66 0.16 13.33
N PHE A 61 2.86 -0.60 14.41
CA PHE A 61 2.03 -1.77 14.72
C PHE A 61 1.51 -1.67 16.14
N SER A 62 0.34 -2.24 16.40
CA SER A 62 -0.24 -2.26 17.73
C SER A 62 0.32 -3.39 18.61
N THR A 63 0.90 -4.42 17.99
CA THR A 63 1.53 -5.55 18.67
C THR A 63 2.79 -6.02 17.96
N GLU A 64 3.69 -6.69 18.67
CA GLU A 64 4.87 -7.33 18.06
C GLU A 64 4.46 -8.44 17.07
N GLU A 65 3.37 -9.14 17.35
CA GLU A 65 2.85 -10.16 16.45
C GLU A 65 2.44 -9.57 15.10
N HIS A 66 1.74 -8.45 15.09
CA HIS A 66 1.37 -7.76 13.85
C HIS A 66 2.60 -7.29 13.06
N LYS A 67 3.62 -6.78 13.75
CA LYS A 67 4.90 -6.43 13.11
C LYS A 67 5.53 -7.65 12.42
N THR A 68 5.55 -8.79 13.08
CA THR A 68 6.09 -10.04 12.55
C THR A 68 5.31 -10.50 11.32
N LEU A 69 3.98 -10.47 11.36
CA LEU A 69 3.12 -10.80 10.23
C LEU A 69 3.37 -9.88 9.02
N PHE A 70 3.47 -8.58 9.29
CA PHE A 70 3.76 -7.60 8.23
C PHE A 70 5.10 -7.86 7.55
N LEU A 71 6.16 -8.03 8.32
CA LEU A 71 7.50 -8.25 7.78
C LEU A 71 7.63 -9.56 7.00
N ALA A 72 6.84 -10.58 7.36
CA ALA A 72 6.79 -11.84 6.60
C ALA A 72 6.13 -11.68 5.23
N ASN A 73 5.17 -10.77 5.08
CA ASN A 73 4.48 -10.52 3.81
C ASN A 73 3.90 -9.09 3.76
N PRO A 74 4.76 -8.07 3.58
CA PRO A 74 4.31 -6.67 3.62
C PRO A 74 3.24 -6.34 2.58
N GLU A 75 3.35 -6.89 1.37
CA GLU A 75 2.42 -6.61 0.27
C GLU A 75 1.01 -7.08 0.55
N LYS A 76 0.85 -8.11 1.39
CA LYS A 76 -0.47 -8.58 1.81
C LYS A 76 -1.23 -7.54 2.64
N TYR A 77 -0.52 -6.79 3.48
CA TYR A 77 -1.11 -5.90 4.48
C TYR A 77 -1.04 -4.43 4.10
N ALA A 78 -0.09 -4.05 3.26
CA ALA A 78 0.03 -2.67 2.79
C ALA A 78 -1.19 -2.27 1.96
N PRO A 79 -1.73 -1.05 2.14
CA PRO A 79 -2.86 -0.60 1.36
C PRO A 79 -2.52 -0.46 -0.12
N ALA A 80 -3.51 -0.69 -0.97
CA ALA A 80 -3.40 -0.48 -2.41
C ALA A 80 -3.03 0.98 -2.72
N TYR A 81 -2.42 1.21 -3.87
CA TYR A 81 -2.06 2.53 -4.38
C TYR A 81 -1.09 3.28 -3.45
N ASP A 82 -0.17 2.54 -2.84
CA ASP A 82 0.82 3.09 -1.90
C ASP A 82 0.18 3.94 -0.78
N GLY A 83 -1.00 3.54 -0.32
CA GLY A 83 -1.74 4.21 0.73
C GLY A 83 -2.49 5.47 0.31
N HIS A 84 -2.58 5.76 -0.99
CA HIS A 84 -3.35 6.87 -1.53
C HIS A 84 -4.84 6.52 -1.70
N CYS A 85 -5.66 7.53 -1.93
CA CYS A 85 -7.11 7.39 -2.08
C CYS A 85 -7.48 6.51 -3.30
N ALA A 86 -8.21 5.43 -3.05
CA ALA A 86 -8.65 4.50 -4.10
C ALA A 86 -9.65 5.14 -5.07
N PHE A 87 -10.59 5.94 -4.57
CA PHE A 87 -11.53 6.68 -5.40
C PHE A 87 -10.81 7.63 -6.36
N ALA A 88 -9.87 8.42 -5.83
CA ALA A 88 -9.09 9.36 -6.63
C ALA A 88 -8.24 8.65 -7.69
N ALA A 89 -7.60 7.55 -7.34
CA ALA A 89 -6.85 6.72 -8.29
C ALA A 89 -7.76 6.24 -9.44
N GLY A 90 -8.99 5.86 -9.14
CA GLY A 90 -9.98 5.45 -10.14
C GLY A 90 -10.39 6.55 -11.10
N ILE A 91 -10.26 7.80 -10.72
CA ILE A 91 -10.53 8.97 -11.58
C ILE A 91 -9.26 9.66 -12.08
N GLY A 92 -8.10 9.01 -11.94
CA GLY A 92 -6.84 9.49 -12.50
C GLY A 92 -6.12 10.54 -11.65
N LYS A 93 -6.35 10.57 -10.35
CA LYS A 93 -5.74 11.52 -9.41
C LYS A 93 -5.01 10.81 -8.28
N LYS A 94 -3.92 11.41 -7.81
CA LYS A 94 -3.11 10.93 -6.69
C LYS A 94 -3.28 11.89 -5.52
N VAL A 95 -4.07 11.49 -4.52
CA VAL A 95 -4.34 12.28 -3.33
C VAL A 95 -4.18 11.44 -2.08
N SER A 96 -4.04 12.10 -0.94
CA SER A 96 -3.91 11.46 0.38
C SER A 96 -5.15 10.61 0.73
N ALA A 97 -5.03 9.81 1.76
CA ALA A 97 -6.14 9.00 2.27
C ALA A 97 -6.16 9.02 3.80
N LYS A 98 -7.31 8.70 4.37
CA LYS A 98 -7.51 8.61 5.81
C LYS A 98 -7.58 7.14 6.26
N PRO A 99 -6.93 6.76 7.34
CA PRO A 99 -6.91 5.37 7.81
C PRO A 99 -8.27 4.86 8.30
N THR A 100 -9.21 5.75 8.59
CA THR A 100 -10.55 5.41 9.06
C THR A 100 -11.59 5.22 7.94
N LEU A 101 -11.25 5.55 6.71
CA LEU A 101 -12.09 5.37 5.53
C LEU A 101 -11.53 4.22 4.69
N TRP A 102 -11.93 3.00 5.02
CA TRP A 102 -11.30 1.78 4.56
C TRP A 102 -12.29 0.70 4.13
N LYS A 103 -11.82 -0.22 3.32
CA LYS A 103 -12.51 -1.47 2.98
C LYS A 103 -11.49 -2.51 2.54
N ILE A 104 -11.72 -3.76 2.87
CA ILE A 104 -11.01 -4.91 2.29
C ILE A 104 -11.93 -5.56 1.25
N ILE A 105 -11.43 -5.70 0.03
CA ILE A 105 -12.10 -6.40 -1.08
C ILE A 105 -11.08 -7.30 -1.73
N ASP A 106 -11.40 -8.59 -1.88
CA ASP A 106 -10.51 -9.60 -2.46
C ASP A 106 -9.11 -9.58 -1.83
N ASP A 107 -9.06 -9.56 -0.49
CA ASP A 107 -7.84 -9.53 0.32
C ASP A 107 -6.94 -8.29 0.10
N ARG A 108 -7.47 -7.23 -0.49
CA ARG A 108 -6.77 -5.96 -0.68
C ARG A 108 -7.37 -4.88 0.24
N LEU A 109 -6.51 -4.14 0.91
CA LEU A 109 -6.90 -2.99 1.72
C LEU A 109 -6.95 -1.72 0.86
N PHE A 110 -8.09 -1.05 0.87
CA PHE A 110 -8.30 0.23 0.20
C PHE A 110 -8.61 1.33 1.21
N LEU A 111 -8.03 2.50 0.99
CA LEU A 111 -8.27 3.70 1.80
C LEU A 111 -8.84 4.81 0.91
N ASN A 112 -9.63 5.70 1.48
CA ASN A 112 -10.20 6.84 0.78
C ASN A 112 -9.94 8.16 1.52
N PHE A 113 -10.08 9.28 0.81
CA PHE A 113 -9.73 10.62 1.29
C PHE A 113 -10.81 11.26 2.16
N SER A 114 -12.08 11.13 1.77
CA SER A 114 -13.19 11.82 2.42
C SER A 114 -14.42 10.91 2.53
N LYS A 115 -15.35 11.26 3.39
CA LYS A 115 -16.62 10.53 3.50
C LYS A 115 -17.39 10.50 2.17
N ALA A 116 -17.38 11.61 1.43
CA ALA A 116 -18.02 11.69 0.12
C ALA A 116 -17.37 10.78 -0.92
N ALA A 117 -16.04 10.79 -1.00
CA ALA A 117 -15.30 9.90 -1.88
C ALA A 117 -15.51 8.43 -1.51
N ASN A 118 -15.44 8.10 -0.23
CA ASN A 118 -15.67 6.75 0.27
C ASN A 118 -17.08 6.24 -0.07
N LYS A 119 -18.08 7.06 0.11
CA LYS A 119 -19.47 6.71 -0.24
C LYS A 119 -19.63 6.41 -1.73
N ARG A 120 -19.10 7.26 -2.60
CA ARG A 120 -19.14 7.05 -4.05
C ARG A 120 -18.39 5.77 -4.45
N TRP A 121 -17.22 5.55 -3.86
CA TRP A 121 -16.42 4.37 -4.12
C TRP A 121 -17.14 3.09 -3.70
N LEU A 122 -17.80 3.09 -2.53
CA LEU A 122 -18.53 1.94 -2.01
C LEU A 122 -19.79 1.59 -2.84
N ASP A 123 -20.34 2.54 -3.60
CA ASP A 123 -21.50 2.28 -4.49
C ASP A 123 -21.11 1.37 -5.66
N ASN A 124 -19.85 1.45 -6.14
CA ASN A 124 -19.36 0.61 -7.23
C ASN A 124 -17.83 0.43 -7.14
N PRO A 125 -17.33 -0.25 -6.10
CA PRO A 125 -15.90 -0.35 -5.86
C PRO A 125 -15.15 -1.07 -6.97
N GLU A 126 -15.75 -2.09 -7.60
CA GLU A 126 -15.08 -2.90 -8.62
C GLU A 126 -14.68 -2.08 -9.84
N ASP A 127 -15.57 -1.21 -10.33
CA ASP A 127 -15.26 -0.36 -11.49
C ASP A 127 -14.14 0.65 -11.16
N TYR A 128 -14.20 1.25 -9.98
CA TYR A 128 -13.11 2.15 -9.53
C TYR A 128 -11.79 1.42 -9.37
N ILE A 129 -11.79 0.17 -8.88
CA ILE A 129 -10.58 -0.64 -8.72
C ILE A 129 -9.96 -0.97 -10.09
N ILE A 130 -10.78 -1.37 -11.06
CA ILE A 130 -10.31 -1.66 -12.42
C ILE A 130 -9.61 -0.42 -13.02
N ASP A 131 -10.27 0.73 -12.94
CA ASP A 131 -9.72 1.98 -13.46
C ASP A 131 -8.49 2.44 -12.68
N ALA A 132 -8.52 2.30 -11.36
CA ALA A 132 -7.40 2.66 -10.49
C ALA A 132 -6.16 1.79 -10.75
N ASP A 133 -6.32 0.48 -10.90
CA ASP A 133 -5.22 -0.43 -11.19
C ASP A 133 -4.56 -0.08 -12.53
N LYS A 134 -5.34 0.34 -13.51
CA LYS A 134 -4.84 0.82 -14.79
C LYS A 134 -4.14 2.17 -14.66
N ASN A 135 -4.79 3.14 -14.00
CA ASN A 135 -4.26 4.49 -13.83
C ASN A 135 -2.98 4.50 -12.99
N TRP A 136 -2.89 3.59 -12.02
CA TRP A 136 -1.74 3.54 -11.11
C TRP A 136 -0.43 3.16 -11.79
N GLN A 137 -0.47 2.54 -12.95
CA GLN A 137 0.73 2.26 -13.75
C GLN A 137 1.53 3.54 -14.06
N GLU A 138 0.85 4.68 -14.23
CA GLU A 138 1.47 5.99 -14.45
C GLU A 138 1.48 6.84 -13.17
N LEU A 139 0.36 6.90 -12.44
CA LEU A 139 0.23 7.68 -11.20
C LEU A 139 1.22 7.23 -10.13
N GLY A 140 1.52 5.94 -10.06
CA GLY A 140 2.46 5.40 -9.09
C GLY A 140 3.88 5.97 -9.19
N ASP A 141 4.28 6.41 -10.37
CA ASP A 141 5.59 7.01 -10.63
C ASP A 141 5.67 8.48 -10.20
N GLU A 142 4.53 9.13 -9.96
CA GLU A 142 4.48 10.49 -9.44
C GLU A 142 4.88 10.53 -7.96
N PRO A 143 5.39 11.69 -7.45
CA PRO A 143 5.65 11.86 -6.04
C PRO A 143 4.39 11.62 -5.18
N ALA A 144 4.59 11.20 -3.91
CA ALA A 144 3.49 11.04 -2.97
C ALA A 144 2.75 12.36 -2.70
N ALA A 145 1.50 12.22 -2.41
CA ALA A 145 0.65 13.35 -2.07
C ALA A 145 1.06 14.01 -0.74
#